data_6c9a9f457b7df0c849ff99c4a45d720a
#
_entry.id   6c9a9f457b7df0c849ff99c4a45d720a
#
_cell.length_a   1.000
_cell.length_b   1.000
_cell.length_c   1.000
_cell.angle_alpha   90.00
_cell.angle_beta   90.00
_cell.angle_gamma   90.00
#
_symmetry.space_group_name_H-M   'P 1'
#
loop_
_entity.id
_entity.type
_entity.pdbx_description
1 polymer ?
#
loop_
_entity_poly.entity_id
_entity_poly.type
_entity_poly.pdbx_seq_one_letter_code
_entity_poly.pdbx_strand_id
1 'polypeptide(L)'
;MAATHDVIEPTPAHDPYVRGCPSRDVLDQIGSKWAVLVIGELGRHGASRFTQLRDQLSGVSEKMLTQTLRALERDGMVLRTVHREAPIRVEYQLTPLGQTLRSPLKALTDWSVQHIEDVLAARKEYQERATRSR
;
A
#
# COMPACT_ATOMS: atom_id res chain seq x y z
N MET A 1 -3.94 -0.28 34.95
CA MET A 1 -4.42 -0.80 34.06
C MET A 1 -4.41 -0.11 32.83
N ALA A 2 -4.27 1.03 32.81
CA ALA A 2 -4.25 1.81 31.62
C ALA A 2 -3.20 1.39 30.61
N ALA A 3 -2.12 0.87 31.07
CA ALA A 3 -1.05 0.50 30.17
C ALA A 3 -1.44 -0.54 29.15
N THR A 4 -2.52 -1.26 29.40
CA THR A 4 -2.88 -2.32 28.50
C THR A 4 -3.48 -1.86 27.19
N HIS A 5 -3.91 -0.58 27.11
CA HIS A 5 -4.47 -0.21 25.84
C HIS A 5 -3.44 0.19 24.83
N ASP A 6 -2.19 0.18 25.15
CA ASP A 6 -1.16 0.37 24.14
C ASP A 6 -0.95 -0.91 23.34
N VAL A 7 -1.45 -2.03 23.83
CA VAL A 7 -1.32 -3.31 23.16
C VAL A 7 -2.70 -3.75 22.70
N ILE A 8 -2.90 -3.75 21.39
CA ILE A 8 -4.16 -4.21 20.82
C ILE A 8 -4.01 -5.68 20.52
N GLU A 9 -4.75 -6.50 21.27
CA GLU A 9 -4.74 -7.93 21.03
C GLU A 9 -5.79 -8.28 20.00
N PRO A 10 -5.43 -8.98 18.93
CA PRO A 10 -6.43 -9.34 17.94
C PRO A 10 -7.43 -10.33 18.52
N THR A 11 -8.70 -10.14 18.20
CA THR A 11 -9.71 -11.12 18.52
C THR A 11 -9.61 -12.26 17.52
N PRO A 12 -10.20 -13.43 17.79
CA PRO A 12 -10.19 -14.53 16.82
C PRO A 12 -10.74 -14.13 15.45
N ALA A 13 -11.71 -13.22 15.41
CA ALA A 13 -12.29 -12.76 14.16
C ALA A 13 -11.39 -11.79 13.39
N HIS A 14 -10.40 -11.20 14.08
CA HIS A 14 -9.56 -10.16 13.50
C HIS A 14 -8.06 -10.44 13.63
N ASP A 15 -7.71 -11.70 13.78
CA ASP A 15 -6.30 -12.09 13.88
C ASP A 15 -5.73 -12.37 12.50
N PRO A 16 -4.80 -11.52 11.99
CA PRO A 16 -4.26 -11.70 10.64
C PRO A 16 -3.42 -12.95 10.47
N TYR A 17 -3.03 -13.61 11.58
CA TYR A 17 -2.30 -14.85 11.49
C TYR A 17 -3.21 -16.05 11.26
N VAL A 18 -4.53 -15.85 11.30
CA VAL A 18 -5.51 -16.92 11.07
C VAL A 18 -6.01 -16.84 9.64
N ARG A 19 -5.96 -17.99 8.96
CA ARG A 19 -6.44 -18.09 7.59
C ARG A 19 -7.92 -17.74 7.49
N GLY A 20 -8.29 -16.97 6.47
CA GLY A 20 -9.68 -16.58 6.26
C GLY A 20 -10.14 -15.40 7.08
N CYS A 21 -9.29 -14.86 7.93
CA CYS A 21 -9.64 -13.70 8.74
C CYS A 21 -9.71 -12.45 7.86
N PRO A 22 -10.74 -11.59 8.01
CA PRO A 22 -10.83 -10.35 7.24
C PRO A 22 -9.60 -9.45 7.39
N SER A 23 -8.98 -9.40 8.57
CA SER A 23 -7.77 -8.60 8.78
C SER A 23 -6.62 -9.08 7.92
N ARG A 24 -6.51 -10.39 7.69
CA ARG A 24 -5.47 -10.95 6.83
C ARG A 24 -5.68 -10.56 5.39
N ASP A 25 -6.92 -10.59 4.92
CA ASP A 25 -7.25 -10.20 3.56
C ASP A 25 -6.92 -8.72 3.32
N VAL A 26 -7.28 -7.86 4.27
CA VAL A 26 -6.96 -6.43 4.18
C VAL A 26 -5.45 -6.23 4.18
N LEU A 27 -4.72 -6.93 5.05
CA LEU A 27 -3.27 -6.82 5.12
C LEU A 27 -2.61 -7.23 3.80
N ASP A 28 -3.10 -8.30 3.17
CA ASP A 28 -2.61 -8.71 1.86
C ASP A 28 -2.80 -7.60 0.83
N GLN A 29 -3.95 -6.94 0.86
CA GLN A 29 -4.26 -5.89 -0.10
C GLN A 29 -3.39 -4.65 0.11
N ILE A 30 -3.32 -4.14 1.34
CA ILE A 30 -2.57 -2.91 1.59
C ILE A 30 -1.06 -3.13 1.58
N GLY A 31 -0.60 -4.37 1.73
CA GLY A 31 0.81 -4.71 1.69
C GLY A 31 1.37 -4.87 0.30
N SER A 32 0.54 -4.82 -0.74
CA SER A 32 1.03 -4.93 -2.10
C SER A 32 1.80 -3.67 -2.49
N LYS A 33 2.78 -3.84 -3.36
CA LYS A 33 3.62 -2.73 -3.80
C LYS A 33 2.80 -1.56 -4.33
N TRP A 34 1.86 -1.86 -5.23
CA TRP A 34 1.12 -0.77 -5.87
C TRP A 34 0.15 -0.09 -4.93
N ALA A 35 -0.44 -0.82 -3.97
CA ALA A 35 -1.30 -0.19 -2.97
C ALA A 35 -0.50 0.79 -2.11
N VAL A 36 0.69 0.39 -1.65
CA VAL A 36 1.58 1.25 -0.87
C VAL A 36 1.90 2.52 -1.65
N LEU A 37 2.26 2.38 -2.93
CA LEU A 37 2.66 3.52 -3.75
C LEU A 37 1.49 4.42 -4.12
N VAL A 38 0.32 3.85 -4.40
CA VAL A 38 -0.90 4.63 -4.69
C VAL A 38 -1.30 5.47 -3.47
N ILE A 39 -1.33 4.85 -2.30
CA ILE A 39 -1.67 5.57 -1.08
C ILE A 39 -0.67 6.69 -0.82
N GLY A 40 0.61 6.43 -1.03
CA GLY A 40 1.64 7.45 -0.89
C GLY A 40 1.45 8.62 -1.84
N GLU A 41 1.15 8.34 -3.12
CA GLU A 41 0.92 9.39 -4.11
C GLU A 41 -0.31 10.22 -3.80
N LEU A 42 -1.43 9.56 -3.50
CA LEU A 42 -2.66 10.27 -3.16
C LEU A 42 -2.51 11.08 -1.87
N GLY A 43 -1.71 10.60 -0.93
CA GLY A 43 -1.43 11.34 0.29
C GLY A 43 -0.61 12.59 0.05
N ARG A 44 0.34 12.50 -0.91
CA ARG A 44 1.24 13.60 -1.21
C ARG A 44 0.60 14.68 -2.06
N HIS A 45 -0.16 14.28 -3.06
CA HIS A 45 -0.68 15.19 -4.09
C HIS A 45 -2.18 15.47 -3.97
N GLY A 46 -2.89 14.76 -3.11
CA GLY A 46 -4.34 14.92 -2.99
C GLY A 46 -5.08 14.28 -4.14
N ALA A 47 -6.29 14.76 -4.41
CA ALA A 47 -7.13 14.19 -5.46
C ALA A 47 -6.39 14.17 -6.79
N SER A 48 -6.39 13.02 -7.44
CA SER A 48 -5.63 12.81 -8.68
C SER A 48 -6.46 12.03 -9.68
N ARG A 49 -6.19 12.28 -10.96
CA ARG A 49 -6.79 11.51 -12.04
C ARG A 49 -5.98 10.23 -12.29
N PHE A 50 -6.61 9.29 -12.95
CA PHE A 50 -5.97 8.03 -13.31
C PHE A 50 -4.65 8.26 -14.07
N THR A 51 -4.67 9.14 -15.06
CA THR A 51 -3.47 9.41 -15.87
C THR A 51 -2.34 10.03 -15.06
N GLN A 52 -2.67 10.86 -14.08
CA GLN A 52 -1.67 11.44 -13.19
C GLN A 52 -1.00 10.37 -12.35
N LEU A 53 -1.79 9.46 -11.78
CA LEU A 53 -1.26 8.35 -11.01
C LEU A 53 -0.39 7.44 -11.87
N ARG A 54 -0.87 7.11 -13.07
CA ARG A 54 -0.11 6.24 -13.97
C ARG A 54 1.25 6.87 -14.32
N ASP A 55 1.26 8.17 -14.61
CA ASP A 55 2.49 8.84 -15.01
C ASP A 55 3.49 8.95 -13.85
N GLN A 56 3.00 9.06 -12.62
CA GLN A 56 3.86 9.19 -11.45
C GLN A 56 4.33 7.85 -10.89
N LEU A 57 3.62 6.77 -11.18
CA LEU A 57 3.97 5.45 -10.68
C LEU A 57 4.71 4.66 -11.78
N SER A 58 6.01 4.87 -11.83
CA SER A 58 6.84 4.26 -12.86
C SER A 58 6.69 2.74 -12.90
N GLY A 59 6.39 2.21 -14.06
CA GLY A 59 6.27 0.76 -14.26
C GLY A 59 4.90 0.17 -13.99
N VAL A 60 3.93 0.96 -13.51
CA VAL A 60 2.59 0.42 -13.28
C VAL A 60 1.86 0.29 -14.62
N SER A 61 1.23 -0.87 -14.85
CA SER A 61 0.36 -1.04 -16.01
C SER A 61 -1.02 -0.47 -15.71
N GLU A 62 -1.78 -0.15 -16.76
CA GLU A 62 -3.16 0.31 -16.58
C GLU A 62 -4.00 -0.75 -15.87
N LYS A 63 -3.78 -2.01 -16.19
CA LYS A 63 -4.48 -3.12 -15.55
C LYS A 63 -4.20 -3.16 -14.06
N MET A 64 -2.93 -3.10 -13.67
CA MET A 64 -2.56 -3.15 -12.25
C MET A 64 -3.07 -1.94 -11.49
N LEU A 65 -2.97 -0.75 -12.08
CA LEU A 65 -3.47 0.46 -11.43
C LEU A 65 -4.98 0.40 -11.26
N THR A 66 -5.70 -0.06 -12.28
CA THR A 66 -7.15 -0.22 -12.20
C THR A 66 -7.54 -1.20 -11.09
N GLN A 67 -6.88 -2.34 -11.03
CA GLN A 67 -7.15 -3.36 -10.02
C GLN A 67 -6.86 -2.82 -8.61
N THR A 68 -5.75 -2.12 -8.46
CA THR A 68 -5.35 -1.56 -7.17
C THR A 68 -6.37 -0.52 -6.70
N LEU A 69 -6.76 0.40 -7.57
CA LEU A 69 -7.73 1.45 -7.23
C LEU A 69 -9.09 0.85 -6.87
N ARG A 70 -9.53 -0.16 -7.61
CA ARG A 70 -10.80 -0.82 -7.32
C ARG A 70 -10.78 -1.51 -5.96
N ALA A 71 -9.68 -2.19 -5.64
CA ALA A 71 -9.56 -2.86 -4.36
C ALA A 71 -9.53 -1.85 -3.20
N LEU A 72 -8.81 -0.74 -3.36
CA LEU A 72 -8.75 0.29 -2.33
C LEU A 72 -10.10 1.01 -2.17
N GLU A 73 -10.81 1.21 -3.26
CA GLU A 73 -12.16 1.78 -3.21
C GLU A 73 -13.12 0.83 -2.52
N ARG A 74 -13.08 -0.45 -2.87
CA ARG A 74 -13.91 -1.48 -2.26
C ARG A 74 -13.72 -1.51 -0.73
N ASP A 75 -12.49 -1.36 -0.28
CA ASP A 75 -12.16 -1.43 1.14
C ASP A 75 -12.29 -0.09 1.86
N GLY A 76 -12.80 0.93 1.18
CA GLY A 76 -13.11 2.22 1.81
C GLY A 76 -11.93 3.14 2.02
N MET A 77 -10.79 2.87 1.40
CA MET A 77 -9.58 3.68 1.58
C MET A 77 -9.44 4.77 0.53
N VAL A 78 -10.09 4.59 -0.61
CA VAL A 78 -10.06 5.53 -1.73
C VAL A 78 -11.49 5.87 -2.12
N LEU A 79 -11.72 7.16 -2.35
CA LEU A 79 -12.99 7.65 -2.88
C LEU A 79 -12.80 7.96 -4.36
N ARG A 80 -13.67 7.41 -5.19
CA ARG A 80 -13.71 7.68 -6.61
C ARG A 80 -14.86 8.64 -6.86
N THR A 81 -14.56 9.81 -7.41
CA THR A 81 -15.56 10.84 -7.69
C THR A 81 -15.66 11.06 -9.20
N VAL A 82 -16.88 10.98 -9.71
CA VAL A 82 -17.14 11.26 -11.13
C VAL A 82 -17.75 12.65 -11.23
N HIS A 83 -17.05 13.54 -11.95
CA HIS A 83 -17.57 14.87 -12.23
C HIS A 83 -18.26 14.81 -13.59
N ARG A 84 -19.59 14.92 -13.58
CA ARG A 84 -20.39 14.67 -14.78
C ARG A 84 -20.53 15.88 -15.70
N GLU A 85 -19.95 16.99 -15.35
CA GLU A 85 -19.92 18.14 -16.24
C GLU A 85 -18.96 17.86 -17.40
N ALA A 86 -19.28 18.39 -18.56
CA ALA A 86 -18.45 18.15 -19.72
C ALA A 86 -17.14 18.97 -19.65
N PRO A 87 -15.96 18.36 -19.86
CA PRO A 87 -15.77 16.93 -20.09
C PRO A 87 -15.87 16.14 -18.79
N ILE A 88 -16.36 14.91 -18.89
CA ILE A 88 -16.45 14.03 -17.73
C ILE A 88 -15.04 13.74 -17.23
N ARG A 89 -14.85 13.84 -15.92
CA ARG A 89 -13.56 13.48 -15.34
C ARG A 89 -13.79 12.67 -14.06
N VAL A 90 -12.85 11.78 -13.78
CA VAL A 90 -12.87 10.92 -12.60
C VAL A 90 -11.65 11.24 -11.77
N GLU A 91 -11.86 11.43 -10.48
CA GLU A 91 -10.78 11.71 -9.54
C GLU A 91 -10.78 10.70 -8.42
N TYR A 92 -9.59 10.40 -7.90
CA TYR A 92 -9.37 9.51 -6.79
C TYR A 92 -8.72 10.28 -5.66
N GLN A 93 -9.17 10.04 -4.43
CA GLN A 93 -8.55 10.65 -3.26
C GLN A 93 -8.66 9.72 -2.08
N LEU A 94 -7.81 9.92 -1.08
CA LEU A 94 -7.88 9.11 0.13
C LEU A 94 -9.11 9.53 0.95
N THR A 95 -9.80 8.53 1.49
CA THR A 95 -10.84 8.75 2.50
C THR A 95 -10.18 9.01 3.85
N PRO A 96 -10.93 9.44 4.88
CA PRO A 96 -10.37 9.50 6.23
C PRO A 96 -9.74 8.18 6.68
N LEU A 97 -10.35 7.05 6.31
CA LEU A 97 -9.76 5.74 6.60
C LEU A 97 -8.43 5.55 5.88
N GLY A 98 -8.39 5.89 4.59
CA GLY A 98 -7.14 5.81 3.82
C GLY A 98 -6.04 6.70 4.38
N GLN A 99 -6.40 7.86 4.92
CA GLN A 99 -5.41 8.75 5.53
C GLN A 99 -4.71 8.09 6.72
N THR A 100 -5.38 7.21 7.43
CA THR A 100 -4.77 6.53 8.59
C THR A 100 -3.63 5.62 8.20
N LEU A 101 -3.56 5.21 6.93
CA LEU A 101 -2.50 4.34 6.43
C LEU A 101 -1.24 5.09 6.01
N ARG A 102 -1.31 6.40 5.86
CA ARG A 102 -0.16 7.17 5.35
C ARG A 102 1.08 7.01 6.23
N SER A 103 0.91 7.15 7.53
CA SER A 103 2.05 7.09 8.45
C SER A 103 2.71 5.70 8.48
N PRO A 104 1.99 4.60 8.70
CA PRO A 104 2.65 3.29 8.71
C PRO A 104 3.27 2.91 7.37
N LEU A 105 2.62 3.27 6.25
CA LEU A 105 3.17 2.95 4.94
C LEU A 105 4.38 3.83 4.60
N LYS A 106 4.37 5.09 5.04
CA LYS A 106 5.54 5.94 4.88
C LYS A 106 6.73 5.40 5.68
N ALA A 107 6.47 4.94 6.90
CA ALA A 107 7.52 4.33 7.70
C ALA A 107 8.12 3.11 6.99
N LEU A 108 7.29 2.29 6.38
CA LEU A 108 7.76 1.13 5.62
C LEU A 108 8.59 1.56 4.40
N THR A 109 8.10 2.53 3.66
CA THR A 109 8.82 3.07 2.49
C THR A 109 10.17 3.66 2.91
N ASP A 110 10.18 4.45 3.97
CA ASP A 110 11.41 5.05 4.47
C ASP A 110 12.41 3.98 4.92
N TRP A 111 11.93 2.94 5.57
CA TRP A 111 12.77 1.82 5.97
C TRP A 111 13.48 1.21 4.77
N SER A 112 12.74 1.00 3.68
CA SER A 112 13.31 0.39 2.48
C SER A 112 14.41 1.24 1.87
N VAL A 113 14.26 2.56 1.91
CA VAL A 113 15.29 3.46 1.40
C VAL A 113 16.49 3.51 2.34
N GLN A 114 16.25 3.57 3.64
CA GLN A 114 17.33 3.67 4.63
C GLN A 114 18.20 2.41 4.69
N HIS A 115 17.64 1.26 4.42
CA HIS A 115 18.32 -0.02 4.59
C HIS A 115 18.64 -0.74 3.29
N ILE A 116 18.42 -0.08 2.14
CA ILE A 116 18.61 -0.75 0.85
C ILE A 116 20.05 -1.24 0.66
N GLU A 117 21.02 -0.49 1.12
CA GLU A 117 22.42 -0.88 0.97
C GLU A 117 22.72 -2.17 1.72
N ASP A 118 22.21 -2.30 2.94
CA ASP A 118 22.37 -3.52 3.73
C ASP A 118 21.68 -4.71 3.07
N VAL A 119 20.50 -4.49 2.50
CA VAL A 119 19.78 -5.55 1.81
C VAL A 119 20.54 -6.01 0.57
N LEU A 120 21.04 -5.06 -0.20
CA LEU A 120 21.80 -5.40 -1.41
C LEU A 120 23.10 -6.13 -1.06
N ALA A 121 23.76 -5.73 0.01
CA ALA A 121 24.96 -6.41 0.47
C ALA A 121 24.66 -7.84 0.90
N ALA A 122 23.54 -8.05 1.60
CA ALA A 122 23.12 -9.37 2.01
C ALA A 122 22.81 -10.27 0.82
N ARG A 123 22.13 -9.73 -0.20
CA ARG A 123 21.83 -10.47 -1.44
C ARG A 123 23.10 -10.89 -2.15
N LYS A 124 24.08 -10.00 -2.24
CA LYS A 124 25.34 -10.28 -2.89
C LYS A 124 26.07 -11.41 -2.17
N GLU A 125 26.14 -11.33 -0.85
CA GLU A 125 26.77 -12.35 -0.04
C GLU A 125 26.09 -13.71 -0.20
N TYR A 126 24.77 -13.72 -0.23
CA TYR A 126 24.01 -14.94 -0.43
C TYR A 126 24.34 -15.59 -1.79
N GLN A 127 24.39 -14.78 -2.85
CA GLN A 127 24.73 -15.29 -4.18
C GLN A 127 26.14 -15.82 -4.25
N GLU A 128 27.09 -15.18 -3.62
CA GLU A 128 28.48 -15.64 -3.58
C GLU A 128 28.58 -16.99 -2.87
N ARG A 129 27.84 -17.14 -1.75
CA ARG A 129 27.82 -18.42 -1.04
C ARG A 129 27.18 -19.51 -1.89
N ALA A 130 26.09 -19.21 -2.58
CA ALA A 130 25.41 -20.18 -3.44
C ALA A 130 26.30 -20.63 -4.58
N THR A 131 27.08 -19.70 -5.17
CA THR A 131 28.02 -20.04 -6.23
C THR A 131 29.15 -20.91 -5.71
N ARG A 132 29.65 -20.62 -4.50
CA ARG A 132 30.76 -21.44 -3.93
C ARG A 132 30.29 -22.84 -3.56
N SER A 133 29.00 -23.01 -3.27
CA SER A 133 28.46 -24.31 -2.88
C SER A 133 28.23 -25.27 -4.04
N ARG A 134 28.39 -24.83 -5.27
CA ARG A 134 28.17 -25.66 -6.45
C ARG A 134 29.41 -26.37 -6.89
#